data_f64fcea9c4b0a7b76790b9fa598e9d0f
#
_entry.id   f64fcea9c4b0a7b76790b9fa598e9d0f
#
_cell.length_a   1.000
_cell.length_b   1.000
_cell.length_c   1.000
_cell.angle_alpha   90.00
_cell.angle_beta   90.00
_cell.angle_gamma   90.00
#
_symmetry.space_group_name_H-M   'P 1'
#
loop_
_entity.id
_entity.type
_entity.pdbx_description
1 polymer ?
#
loop_
_entity_poly.entity_id
_entity_poly.type
_entity_poly.pdbx_seq_one_letter_code
_entity_poly.pdbx_strand_id
1 'polypeptide(L)'
;LISKKEESFNMGKLFQKLRRDFLTGLVVLIPIVLTVYLVWSVITFIDKVVIPIIPPKYNPLELFEIYIPGLGVFLFLIATTFIGSMASGFIGRQAINLGEKILSRTPIVSTIYNSIKQIIQAVFKPDGTNFKQPCLVEYPRKGIWAVAFISTEAFGEIKQKINQGSLVTVFLPTTPNPTSGFMLFVPKDNIIILDMSVEDAAKLIISAGLVMPEKK
;
A
#
# COMPACT_ATOMS: atom_id res chain seq x y z
N LEU A 1 -19.52 17.89 -57.57
CA LEU A 1 -18.94 16.63 -57.09
C LEU A 1 -17.57 16.82 -56.40
N ILE A 2 -16.73 17.71 -56.87
CA ILE A 2 -15.40 18.01 -56.30
C ILE A 2 -15.53 18.72 -54.94
N SER A 3 -16.44 19.71 -54.79
CA SER A 3 -16.69 20.44 -53.55
C SER A 3 -17.09 19.55 -52.37
N LYS A 4 -17.97 18.55 -52.62
CA LYS A 4 -18.45 17.63 -51.59
C LYS A 4 -17.37 16.68 -51.08
N LYS A 5 -16.34 16.40 -51.88
CA LYS A 5 -15.20 15.54 -51.53
C LYS A 5 -14.15 16.26 -50.68
N GLU A 6 -13.96 17.58 -50.88
CA GLU A 6 -13.09 18.42 -50.07
C GLU A 6 -13.68 18.71 -48.67
N GLU A 7 -15.00 18.94 -48.56
CA GLU A 7 -15.68 19.09 -47.28
C GLU A 7 -15.64 17.81 -46.43
N SER A 8 -15.85 16.64 -47.06
CA SER A 8 -15.77 15.35 -46.35
C SER A 8 -14.36 15.01 -45.88
N PHE A 9 -13.34 15.43 -46.67
CA PHE A 9 -11.93 15.26 -46.29
C PHE A 9 -11.53 16.17 -45.12
N ASN A 10 -12.10 17.36 -45.04
CA ASN A 10 -11.83 18.32 -43.96
C ASN A 10 -12.53 17.92 -42.64
N MET A 11 -13.75 17.39 -42.69
CA MET A 11 -14.48 16.87 -41.54
C MET A 11 -13.77 15.66 -40.90
N GLY A 12 -13.25 14.74 -41.69
CA GLY A 12 -12.49 13.60 -41.18
C GLY A 12 -11.21 14.00 -40.42
N LYS A 13 -10.47 14.97 -40.95
CA LYS A 13 -9.27 15.52 -40.29
C LYS A 13 -9.62 16.27 -39.00
N LEU A 14 -10.71 17.01 -38.98
CA LEU A 14 -11.20 17.74 -37.81
C LEU A 14 -11.60 16.73 -36.70
N PHE A 15 -12.33 15.68 -37.06
CA PHE A 15 -12.73 14.63 -36.12
C PHE A 15 -11.53 13.86 -35.54
N GLN A 16 -10.53 13.55 -36.37
CA GLN A 16 -9.28 12.91 -35.92
C GLN A 16 -8.49 13.83 -34.98
N LYS A 17 -8.43 15.12 -35.26
CA LYS A 17 -7.78 16.11 -34.39
C LYS A 17 -8.51 16.21 -33.03
N LEU A 18 -9.83 16.36 -33.05
CA LEU A 18 -10.66 16.41 -31.85
C LEU A 18 -10.50 15.16 -30.99
N ARG A 19 -10.52 13.98 -31.60
CA ARG A 19 -10.31 12.71 -30.89
C ARG A 19 -8.92 12.66 -30.26
N ARG A 20 -7.88 13.06 -30.98
CA ARG A 20 -6.51 13.07 -30.46
C ARG A 20 -6.38 14.06 -29.30
N ASP A 21 -6.89 15.28 -29.48
CA ASP A 21 -6.80 16.33 -28.47
C ASP A 21 -7.62 15.96 -27.22
N PHE A 22 -8.77 15.33 -27.39
CA PHE A 22 -9.58 14.75 -26.30
C PHE A 22 -8.81 13.66 -25.55
N LEU A 23 -8.23 12.69 -26.25
CA LEU A 23 -7.47 11.61 -25.62
C LEU A 23 -6.24 12.15 -24.89
N THR A 24 -5.55 13.13 -25.47
CA THR A 24 -4.42 13.80 -24.82
C THR A 24 -4.86 14.51 -23.55
N GLY A 25 -5.96 15.26 -23.60
CA GLY A 25 -6.54 15.91 -22.43
C GLY A 25 -6.93 14.90 -21.34
N LEU A 26 -7.51 13.77 -21.72
CA LEU A 26 -7.88 12.71 -20.80
C LEU A 26 -6.68 12.10 -20.07
N VAL A 27 -5.59 11.83 -20.81
CA VAL A 27 -4.34 11.30 -20.24
C VAL A 27 -3.73 12.25 -19.23
N VAL A 28 -3.83 13.57 -19.43
CA VAL A 28 -3.36 14.58 -18.49
C VAL A 28 -4.28 14.76 -17.30
N LEU A 29 -5.61 14.74 -17.53
CA LEU A 29 -6.60 15.02 -16.49
C LEU A 29 -6.82 13.84 -15.54
N ILE A 30 -6.80 12.60 -16.04
CA ILE A 30 -7.08 11.40 -15.23
C ILE A 30 -6.19 11.32 -13.99
N PRO A 31 -4.85 11.44 -14.05
CA PRO A 31 -4.01 11.36 -12.85
C PRO A 31 -4.35 12.44 -11.83
N ILE A 32 -4.59 13.67 -12.29
CA ILE A 32 -4.91 14.81 -11.43
C ILE A 32 -6.25 14.59 -10.72
N VAL A 33 -7.30 14.31 -11.50
CA VAL A 33 -8.65 14.11 -10.97
C VAL A 33 -8.70 12.90 -10.01
N LEU A 34 -8.03 11.81 -10.39
CA LEU A 34 -8.00 10.61 -9.55
C LEU A 34 -7.26 10.88 -8.24
N THR A 35 -6.15 11.58 -8.27
CA THR A 35 -5.39 11.93 -7.06
C THR A 35 -6.22 12.81 -6.13
N VAL A 36 -6.82 13.88 -6.66
CA VAL A 36 -7.69 14.77 -5.86
C VAL A 36 -8.88 14.00 -5.29
N TYR A 37 -9.52 13.16 -6.10
CA TYR A 37 -10.64 12.33 -5.66
C TYR A 37 -10.25 11.37 -4.54
N LEU A 38 -9.12 10.67 -4.66
CA LEU A 38 -8.65 9.74 -3.63
C LEU A 38 -8.34 10.46 -2.33
N VAL A 39 -7.59 11.58 -2.39
CA VAL A 39 -7.28 12.38 -1.20
C VAL A 39 -8.55 12.88 -0.51
N TRP A 40 -9.48 13.45 -1.30
CA TRP A 40 -10.76 13.92 -0.76
C TRP A 40 -11.60 12.79 -0.16
N SER A 41 -11.61 11.64 -0.81
CA SER A 41 -12.34 10.44 -0.33
C SER A 41 -11.80 9.95 1.01
N VAL A 42 -10.48 9.93 1.19
CA VAL A 42 -9.84 9.55 2.46
C VAL A 42 -10.18 10.56 3.57
N ILE A 43 -10.06 11.86 3.28
CA ILE A 43 -10.39 12.91 4.25
C ILE A 43 -11.85 12.79 4.70
N THR A 44 -12.78 12.71 3.75
CA THR A 44 -14.22 12.62 4.08
C THR A 44 -14.57 11.31 4.77
N PHE A 45 -13.88 10.22 4.47
CA PHE A 45 -14.06 8.95 5.17
C PHE A 45 -13.66 9.05 6.64
N ILE A 46 -12.48 9.62 6.93
CA ILE A 46 -12.01 9.82 8.31
C ILE A 46 -12.93 10.79 9.06
N ASP A 47 -13.34 11.89 8.43
CA ASP A 47 -14.27 12.86 9.03
C ASP A 47 -15.58 12.19 9.42
N LYS A 48 -16.16 11.36 8.54
CA LYS A 48 -17.41 10.63 8.81
C LYS A 48 -17.30 9.62 9.94
N VAL A 49 -16.12 9.10 10.22
CA VAL A 49 -15.90 8.15 11.31
C VAL A 49 -15.60 8.86 12.62
N VAL A 50 -14.80 9.92 12.59
CA VAL A 50 -14.25 10.57 13.79
C VAL A 50 -15.19 11.64 14.35
N ILE A 51 -15.77 12.48 13.49
CA ILE A 51 -16.60 13.60 13.94
C ILE A 51 -17.83 13.14 14.77
N PRO A 52 -18.54 12.04 14.42
CA PRO A 52 -19.67 11.59 15.24
C PRO A 52 -19.29 11.06 16.63
N ILE A 53 -18.00 10.78 16.88
CA ILE A 53 -17.52 10.35 18.19
C ILE A 53 -17.48 11.55 19.18
N ILE A 54 -17.42 12.78 18.66
CA ILE A 54 -17.40 13.99 19.47
C ILE A 54 -18.80 14.23 20.06
N PRO A 55 -18.91 14.40 21.38
CA PRO A 55 -20.19 14.74 21.99
C PRO A 55 -20.82 15.99 21.33
N PRO A 56 -22.15 16.06 21.13
CA PRO A 56 -22.84 17.15 20.45
C PRO A 56 -22.47 18.54 20.99
N LYS A 57 -22.26 18.65 22.29
CA LYS A 57 -21.88 19.89 22.96
C LYS A 57 -20.55 20.48 22.46
N TYR A 58 -19.67 19.68 21.89
CA TYR A 58 -18.33 20.09 21.43
C TYR A 58 -18.15 19.88 19.92
N ASN A 59 -19.20 19.43 19.23
CA ASN A 59 -19.15 19.18 17.79
C ASN A 59 -19.33 20.50 17.04
N PRO A 60 -18.32 20.98 16.28
CA PRO A 60 -18.42 22.23 15.53
C PRO A 60 -19.55 22.25 14.51
N LEU A 61 -19.90 21.08 13.96
CA LEU A 61 -21.03 20.92 13.02
C LEU A 61 -22.37 21.27 13.69
N GLU A 62 -22.57 20.87 14.94
CA GLU A 62 -23.81 21.14 15.69
C GLU A 62 -23.82 22.52 16.34
N LEU A 63 -22.64 23.04 16.71
CA LEU A 63 -22.52 24.35 17.36
C LEU A 63 -22.59 25.51 16.38
N PHE A 64 -22.02 25.37 15.18
CA PHE A 64 -21.85 26.46 14.23
C PHE A 64 -22.45 26.17 12.85
N GLU A 65 -23.05 24.99 12.67
CA GLU A 65 -23.55 24.49 11.36
C GLU A 65 -22.47 24.55 10.26
N ILE A 66 -21.18 24.56 10.64
CA ILE A 66 -20.05 24.67 9.72
C ILE A 66 -19.37 23.32 9.60
N TYR A 67 -19.37 22.76 8.38
CA TYR A 67 -18.55 21.60 8.04
C TYR A 67 -17.12 22.06 7.70
N ILE A 68 -16.14 21.59 8.48
CA ILE A 68 -14.71 21.86 8.25
C ILE A 68 -14.09 20.57 7.71
N PRO A 69 -13.80 20.47 6.39
CA PRO A 69 -13.16 19.29 5.83
C PRO A 69 -11.79 19.08 6.44
N GLY A 70 -11.49 17.83 6.86
CA GLY A 70 -10.21 17.47 7.47
C GLY A 70 -10.13 17.67 8.98
N LEU A 71 -11.16 18.20 9.63
CA LEU A 71 -11.21 18.30 11.09
C LEU A 71 -11.10 16.93 11.75
N GLY A 72 -11.79 15.92 11.22
CA GLY A 72 -11.70 14.54 11.70
C GLY A 72 -10.30 13.96 11.54
N VAL A 73 -9.60 14.28 10.46
CA VAL A 73 -8.20 13.86 10.27
C VAL A 73 -7.29 14.46 11.33
N PHE A 74 -7.43 15.76 11.60
CA PHE A 74 -6.67 16.45 12.63
C PHE A 74 -6.90 15.85 14.02
N LEU A 75 -8.17 15.63 14.38
CA LEU A 75 -8.54 15.01 15.65
C LEU A 75 -8.07 13.55 15.75
N PHE A 76 -8.14 12.80 14.65
CA PHE A 76 -7.62 11.44 14.58
C PHE A 76 -6.11 11.39 14.87
N LEU A 77 -5.33 12.29 14.28
CA LEU A 77 -3.90 12.37 14.53
C LEU A 77 -3.58 12.69 15.98
N ILE A 78 -4.28 13.67 16.57
CA ILE A 78 -4.11 14.03 17.99
C ILE A 78 -4.48 12.85 18.89
N ALA A 79 -5.64 12.24 18.67
CA ALA A 79 -6.12 11.13 19.48
C ALA A 79 -5.17 9.92 19.38
N THR A 80 -4.72 9.58 18.19
CA THR A 80 -3.79 8.46 17.98
C THR A 80 -2.43 8.72 18.64
N THR A 81 -1.90 9.94 18.53
CA THR A 81 -0.65 10.33 19.19
C THR A 81 -0.79 10.27 20.71
N PHE A 82 -1.90 10.75 21.24
CA PHE A 82 -2.19 10.70 22.68
C PHE A 82 -2.31 9.27 23.19
N ILE A 83 -3.07 8.41 22.48
CA ILE A 83 -3.20 6.97 22.80
C ILE A 83 -1.81 6.30 22.74
N GLY A 84 -1.01 6.58 21.73
CA GLY A 84 0.35 6.04 21.61
C GLY A 84 1.26 6.46 22.76
N SER A 85 1.20 7.72 23.15
CA SER A 85 1.94 8.24 24.31
C SER A 85 1.51 7.57 25.62
N MET A 86 0.21 7.44 25.85
CA MET A 86 -0.31 6.72 27.03
C MET A 86 0.08 5.24 27.02
N ALA A 87 -0.01 4.58 25.88
CA ALA A 87 0.30 3.16 25.72
C ALA A 87 1.77 2.84 26.00
N SER A 88 2.68 3.78 25.74
CA SER A 88 4.11 3.62 26.02
C SER A 88 4.46 3.71 27.51
N GLY A 89 3.59 4.33 28.33
CA GLY A 89 3.75 4.45 29.77
C GLY A 89 3.44 3.16 30.54
N PHE A 90 3.83 3.12 31.83
CA PHE A 90 3.60 1.96 32.71
C PHE A 90 2.11 1.64 32.86
N ILE A 91 1.29 2.64 33.08
CA ILE A 91 -0.17 2.49 33.27
C ILE A 91 -0.83 2.00 32.00
N GLY A 92 -0.44 2.57 30.85
CA GLY A 92 -0.99 2.17 29.55
C GLY A 92 -0.64 0.73 29.19
N ARG A 93 0.59 0.29 29.44
CA ARG A 93 0.98 -1.11 29.24
C ARG A 93 0.15 -2.08 30.11
N GLN A 94 -0.13 -1.72 31.35
CA GLN A 94 -0.99 -2.53 32.21
C GLN A 94 -2.45 -2.57 31.71
N ALA A 95 -2.98 -1.43 31.27
CA ALA A 95 -4.32 -1.36 30.69
C ALA A 95 -4.45 -2.21 29.40
N ILE A 96 -3.45 -2.14 28.50
CA ILE A 96 -3.40 -2.96 27.30
C ILE A 96 -3.34 -4.47 27.67
N ASN A 97 -2.44 -4.84 28.60
CA ASN A 97 -2.31 -6.22 29.04
C ASN A 97 -3.62 -6.77 29.68
N LEU A 98 -4.33 -5.92 30.42
CA LEU A 98 -5.62 -6.27 30.99
C LEU A 98 -6.67 -6.47 29.91
N GLY A 99 -6.74 -5.57 28.93
CA GLY A 99 -7.62 -5.70 27.77
C GLY A 99 -7.34 -6.97 26.97
N GLU A 100 -6.08 -7.28 26.69
CA GLU A 100 -5.66 -8.52 26.02
C GLU A 100 -6.03 -9.78 26.82
N LYS A 101 -5.90 -9.72 28.14
CA LYS A 101 -6.31 -10.83 29.02
C LYS A 101 -7.82 -11.06 29.01
N ILE A 102 -8.61 -9.99 28.90
CA ILE A 102 -10.07 -10.10 28.74
C ILE A 102 -10.42 -10.70 27.37
N LEU A 103 -9.81 -10.19 26.30
CA LEU A 103 -9.99 -10.69 24.94
C LEU A 103 -9.59 -12.16 24.79
N SER A 104 -8.53 -12.60 25.47
CA SER A 104 -8.05 -13.99 25.43
C SER A 104 -9.05 -15.00 26.02
N ARG A 105 -10.04 -14.56 26.80
CA ARG A 105 -11.09 -15.43 27.34
C ARG A 105 -12.15 -15.81 26.30
N THR A 106 -12.17 -15.15 25.15
CA THR A 106 -13.13 -15.43 24.07
C THR A 106 -12.37 -16.07 22.89
N PRO A 107 -12.45 -17.40 22.66
CA PRO A 107 -11.56 -18.12 21.73
C PRO A 107 -11.53 -17.55 20.32
N ILE A 108 -12.69 -17.24 19.74
CA ILE A 108 -12.79 -16.72 18.36
C ILE A 108 -12.20 -15.31 18.27
N VAL A 109 -12.54 -14.42 19.20
CA VAL A 109 -12.08 -13.02 19.20
C VAL A 109 -10.57 -12.96 19.43
N SER A 110 -10.04 -13.79 20.34
CA SER A 110 -8.60 -13.83 20.61
C SER A 110 -7.79 -14.28 19.41
N THR A 111 -8.27 -15.26 18.64
CA THR A 111 -7.59 -15.72 17.43
C THR A 111 -7.51 -14.61 16.39
N ILE A 112 -8.62 -13.92 16.11
CA ILE A 112 -8.67 -12.81 15.16
C ILE A 112 -7.77 -11.66 15.61
N TYR A 113 -7.90 -11.25 16.89
CA TYR A 113 -7.09 -10.17 17.46
C TYR A 113 -5.59 -10.46 17.38
N ASN A 114 -5.17 -11.65 17.81
CA ASN A 114 -3.76 -12.03 17.79
C ASN A 114 -3.21 -12.12 16.37
N SER A 115 -3.98 -12.61 15.40
CA SER A 115 -3.58 -12.64 13.99
C SER A 115 -3.39 -11.24 13.44
N ILE A 116 -4.35 -10.34 13.67
CA ILE A 116 -4.24 -8.93 13.24
C ILE A 116 -3.06 -8.25 13.93
N LYS A 117 -2.89 -8.44 15.25
CA LYS A 117 -1.77 -7.89 16.01
C LYS A 117 -0.42 -8.35 15.46
N GLN A 118 -0.26 -9.64 15.16
CA GLN A 118 0.96 -10.19 14.58
C GLN A 118 1.24 -9.60 13.20
N ILE A 119 0.23 -9.46 12.35
CA ILE A 119 0.36 -8.84 11.02
C ILE A 119 0.80 -7.38 11.17
N ILE A 120 0.12 -6.59 12.02
CA ILE A 120 0.46 -5.19 12.26
C ILE A 120 1.89 -5.07 12.83
N GLN A 121 2.25 -5.89 13.81
CA GLN A 121 3.61 -5.90 14.36
C GLN A 121 4.67 -6.30 13.34
N ALA A 122 4.35 -7.21 12.42
CA ALA A 122 5.24 -7.56 11.33
C ALA A 122 5.41 -6.41 10.34
N VAL A 123 4.33 -5.71 10.00
CA VAL A 123 4.34 -4.60 9.04
C VAL A 123 4.96 -3.32 9.62
N PHE A 124 4.69 -3.00 10.87
CA PHE A 124 5.12 -1.75 11.53
C PHE A 124 6.28 -1.93 12.52
N LYS A 125 7.12 -2.96 12.33
CA LYS A 125 8.35 -3.07 13.13
C LYS A 125 9.20 -1.82 12.97
N PRO A 126 9.65 -1.20 14.10
CA PRO A 126 10.45 0.02 14.07
C PRO A 126 11.78 -0.09 13.32
N ASP A 127 12.28 -1.31 13.17
CA ASP A 127 13.59 -1.60 12.56
C ASP A 127 13.59 -1.51 11.01
N GLY A 128 12.52 -1.03 10.39
CA GLY A 128 12.48 -0.71 8.96
C GLY A 128 12.70 -1.90 8.00
N THR A 129 12.49 -3.14 8.47
CA THR A 129 12.96 -4.36 7.78
C THR A 129 11.88 -5.13 7.02
N ASN A 130 10.75 -4.51 6.65
CA ASN A 130 9.63 -5.26 6.08
C ASN A 130 9.85 -5.74 4.64
N PHE A 131 10.54 -4.97 3.82
CA PHE A 131 11.12 -5.42 2.56
C PHE A 131 12.51 -4.80 2.48
N LYS A 132 13.53 -5.60 2.82
CA LYS A 132 14.87 -5.06 2.99
C LYS A 132 15.45 -4.53 1.70
N GLN A 133 15.29 -5.27 0.62
CA GLN A 133 15.86 -4.90 -0.67
C GLN A 133 15.12 -5.61 -1.81
N PRO A 134 14.96 -4.97 -2.97
CA PRO A 134 14.55 -5.66 -4.18
C PRO A 134 15.67 -6.57 -4.68
N CYS A 135 15.27 -7.68 -5.26
CA CYS A 135 16.21 -8.68 -5.76
C CYS A 135 15.66 -9.37 -7.01
N LEU A 136 16.55 -10.06 -7.73
CA LEU A 136 16.19 -11.01 -8.77
C LEU A 136 16.32 -12.43 -8.24
N VAL A 137 15.34 -13.25 -8.55
CA VAL A 137 15.33 -14.69 -8.30
C VAL A 137 15.00 -15.44 -9.58
N GLU A 138 15.59 -16.60 -9.76
CA GLU A 138 15.20 -17.49 -10.86
C GLU A 138 13.85 -18.15 -10.52
N TYR A 139 12.84 -17.84 -11.30
CA TYR A 139 11.49 -18.39 -11.15
C TYR A 139 10.71 -18.34 -12.47
N PRO A 140 9.97 -19.39 -12.87
CA PRO A 140 9.78 -20.69 -12.19
C PRO A 140 10.90 -21.71 -12.45
N ARG A 141 11.90 -21.37 -13.27
CA ARG A 141 13.01 -22.24 -13.62
C ARG A 141 14.29 -21.43 -13.90
N LYS A 142 15.42 -22.12 -13.94
CA LYS A 142 16.71 -21.52 -14.32
C LYS A 142 16.66 -20.76 -15.64
N GLY A 143 17.27 -19.60 -15.68
CA GLY A 143 17.34 -18.71 -16.85
C GLY A 143 16.13 -17.78 -17.01
N ILE A 144 15.10 -17.87 -16.16
CA ILE A 144 13.98 -16.93 -16.12
C ILE A 144 14.04 -16.16 -14.79
N TRP A 145 14.14 -14.83 -14.88
CA TRP A 145 14.31 -13.98 -13.72
C TRP A 145 13.05 -13.21 -13.39
N ALA A 146 12.76 -13.13 -12.10
CA ALA A 146 11.64 -12.35 -11.58
C ALA A 146 12.11 -11.36 -10.52
N VAL A 147 11.51 -10.17 -10.51
CA VAL A 147 11.73 -9.16 -9.48
C VAL A 147 10.96 -9.56 -8.22
N ALA A 148 11.65 -9.61 -7.11
CA ALA A 148 11.11 -10.00 -5.83
C ALA A 148 11.67 -9.11 -4.70
N PHE A 149 11.14 -9.26 -3.49
CA PHE A 149 11.57 -8.51 -2.31
C PHE A 149 12.05 -9.46 -1.21
N ILE A 150 13.23 -9.21 -0.69
CA ILE A 150 13.74 -9.94 0.47
C ILE A 150 12.93 -9.52 1.70
N SER A 151 12.31 -10.48 2.37
CA SER A 151 11.51 -10.25 3.57
C SER A 151 12.33 -10.50 4.84
N THR A 152 12.73 -11.74 5.10
CA THR A 152 13.47 -12.12 6.30
C THR A 152 14.33 -13.35 6.03
N GLU A 153 15.21 -13.69 6.95
CA GLU A 153 15.87 -15.00 6.93
C GLU A 153 14.86 -16.10 7.25
N ALA A 154 15.02 -17.25 6.62
CA ALA A 154 14.19 -18.41 6.94
C ALA A 154 14.52 -18.92 8.35
N PHE A 155 13.47 -19.24 9.12
CA PHE A 155 13.61 -19.70 10.50
C PHE A 155 12.68 -20.90 10.80
N GLY A 156 12.88 -21.48 11.97
CA GLY A 156 12.04 -22.58 12.46
C GLY A 156 12.14 -23.87 11.63
N GLU A 157 11.04 -24.58 11.50
CA GLU A 157 10.97 -25.89 10.84
C GLU A 157 11.42 -25.86 9.38
N ILE A 158 11.13 -24.78 8.66
CA ILE A 158 11.48 -24.64 7.24
C ILE A 158 13.00 -24.68 7.07
N LYS A 159 13.75 -23.93 7.88
CA LYS A 159 15.21 -23.93 7.86
C LYS A 159 15.78 -25.31 8.18
N GLN A 160 15.17 -26.04 9.14
CA GLN A 160 15.60 -27.37 9.53
C GLN A 160 15.37 -28.43 8.46
N LYS A 161 14.21 -28.35 7.77
CA LYS A 161 13.80 -29.35 6.77
C LYS A 161 14.53 -29.20 5.44
N ILE A 162 14.79 -27.97 5.00
CA ILE A 162 15.43 -27.73 3.70
C ILE A 162 16.94 -27.96 3.76
N ASN A 163 17.59 -27.75 4.91
CA ASN A 163 19.01 -28.00 5.18
C ASN A 163 19.99 -27.56 4.06
N GLN A 164 19.67 -26.44 3.39
CA GLN A 164 20.44 -25.87 2.27
C GLN A 164 21.04 -24.53 2.67
N GLY A 165 22.06 -24.51 3.50
CA GLY A 165 22.80 -23.30 3.83
C GLY A 165 21.96 -22.15 4.42
N SER A 166 22.27 -20.90 4.07
CA SER A 166 21.52 -19.72 4.49
C SER A 166 20.34 -19.47 3.54
N LEU A 167 19.12 -19.77 4.01
CA LEU A 167 17.89 -19.52 3.28
C LEU A 167 17.31 -18.17 3.66
N VAL A 168 16.82 -17.44 2.67
CA VAL A 168 16.04 -16.20 2.84
C VAL A 168 14.63 -16.38 2.31
N THR A 169 13.71 -15.73 2.98
CA THR A 169 12.31 -15.63 2.53
C THR A 169 12.20 -14.48 1.56
N VAL A 170 11.63 -14.74 0.40
CA VAL A 170 11.45 -13.77 -0.66
C VAL A 170 9.97 -13.68 -1.02
N PHE A 171 9.44 -12.49 -1.13
CA PHE A 171 8.11 -12.24 -1.67
C PHE A 171 8.24 -11.92 -3.16
N LEU A 172 7.62 -12.74 -3.98
CA LEU A 172 7.51 -12.58 -5.43
C LEU A 172 6.11 -12.07 -5.76
N PRO A 173 5.93 -10.76 -6.00
CA PRO A 173 4.62 -10.18 -6.28
C PRO A 173 4.11 -10.52 -7.67
N THR A 174 2.79 -10.51 -7.84
CA THR A 174 2.15 -10.57 -9.16
C THR A 174 2.10 -9.21 -9.84
N THR A 175 2.02 -9.22 -11.17
CA THR A 175 1.92 -8.04 -12.03
C THR A 175 0.53 -7.97 -12.66
N PRO A 176 -0.14 -6.80 -12.71
CA PRO A 176 0.24 -5.49 -12.19
C PRO A 176 -0.14 -5.26 -10.71
N ASN A 177 -0.79 -6.22 -10.07
CA ASN A 177 -1.23 -6.11 -8.67
C ASN A 177 -0.20 -6.73 -7.72
N PRO A 178 0.63 -5.93 -7.01
CA PRO A 178 1.67 -6.43 -6.11
C PRO A 178 1.14 -6.86 -4.73
N THR A 179 -0.16 -6.77 -4.48
CA THR A 179 -0.73 -7.15 -3.17
C THR A 179 -0.83 -8.67 -2.99
N SER A 180 -0.73 -9.43 -4.08
CA SER A 180 -0.68 -10.89 -4.10
C SER A 180 0.64 -11.36 -4.69
N GLY A 181 0.96 -12.65 -4.47
CA GLY A 181 2.23 -13.21 -4.96
C GLY A 181 2.55 -14.54 -4.31
N PHE A 182 3.80 -14.95 -4.44
CA PHE A 182 4.33 -16.17 -3.86
C PHE A 182 5.35 -15.87 -2.77
N MET A 183 5.33 -16.65 -1.71
CA MET A 183 6.38 -16.66 -0.72
C MET A 183 7.33 -17.82 -1.05
N LEU A 184 8.57 -17.49 -1.34
CA LEU A 184 9.60 -18.43 -1.73
C LEU A 184 10.69 -18.48 -0.65
N PHE A 185 11.31 -19.66 -0.49
CA PHE A 185 12.49 -19.85 0.33
C PHE A 185 13.66 -20.18 -0.61
N VAL A 186 14.59 -19.24 -0.73
CA VAL A 186 15.66 -19.29 -1.71
C VAL A 186 17.01 -19.26 -0.99
N PRO A 187 18.01 -20.08 -1.40
CA PRO A 187 19.37 -19.92 -0.91
C PRO A 187 19.90 -18.52 -1.20
N LYS A 188 20.57 -17.92 -0.22
CA LYS A 188 21.07 -16.54 -0.32
C LYS A 188 21.99 -16.35 -1.52
N ASP A 189 22.75 -17.39 -1.88
CA ASP A 189 23.68 -17.37 -3.02
C ASP A 189 22.97 -17.37 -4.38
N ASN A 190 21.68 -17.71 -4.42
CA ASN A 190 20.85 -17.73 -5.64
C ASN A 190 20.03 -16.45 -5.82
N ILE A 191 20.35 -15.41 -5.07
CA ILE A 191 19.65 -14.12 -5.12
C ILE A 191 20.62 -13.04 -5.62
N ILE A 192 20.16 -12.25 -6.59
CA ILE A 192 20.88 -11.06 -7.05
C ILE A 192 20.21 -9.83 -6.44
N ILE A 193 20.90 -9.13 -5.56
CA ILE A 193 20.40 -7.90 -4.95
C ILE A 193 20.41 -6.79 -6.01
N LEU A 194 19.34 -5.97 -6.03
CA LEU A 194 19.23 -4.84 -6.93
C LEU A 194 19.51 -3.52 -6.17
N ASP A 195 20.21 -2.61 -6.84
CA ASP A 195 20.55 -1.30 -6.27
C ASP A 195 19.39 -0.28 -6.33
N MET A 196 18.29 -0.63 -7.02
CA MET A 196 17.11 0.22 -7.10
C MET A 196 16.36 0.29 -5.77
N SER A 197 15.56 1.36 -5.58
CA SER A 197 14.70 1.49 -4.40
C SER A 197 13.51 0.52 -4.43
N VAL A 198 12.90 0.28 -3.27
CA VAL A 198 11.67 -0.54 -3.17
C VAL A 198 10.54 0.09 -3.97
N GLU A 199 10.43 1.43 -3.97
CA GLU A 199 9.44 2.18 -4.74
C GLU A 199 9.63 2.01 -6.25
N ASP A 200 10.87 2.01 -6.73
CA ASP A 200 11.18 1.85 -8.15
C ASP A 200 10.90 0.42 -8.61
N ALA A 201 11.25 -0.57 -7.79
CA ALA A 201 10.88 -1.96 -8.05
C ALA A 201 9.35 -2.16 -8.07
N ALA A 202 8.62 -1.50 -7.17
CA ALA A 202 7.15 -1.53 -7.16
C ALA A 202 6.56 -0.90 -8.43
N LYS A 203 7.07 0.25 -8.89
CA LYS A 203 6.65 0.88 -10.15
C LYS A 203 6.90 -0.05 -11.35
N LEU A 204 8.05 -0.71 -11.39
CA LEU A 204 8.38 -1.68 -12.44
C LEU A 204 7.36 -2.83 -12.48
N ILE A 205 6.99 -3.37 -11.31
CA ILE A 205 6.00 -4.46 -11.20
C ILE A 205 4.60 -3.99 -11.59
N ILE A 206 4.14 -2.85 -11.05
CA ILE A 206 2.80 -2.30 -11.33
C ILE A 206 2.65 -1.94 -12.81
N SER A 207 3.71 -1.43 -13.43
CA SER A 207 3.71 -1.05 -14.85
C SER A 207 3.92 -2.23 -15.79
N ALA A 208 4.07 -3.46 -15.30
CA ALA A 208 4.43 -4.64 -16.09
C ALA A 208 5.72 -4.45 -16.92
N GLY A 209 6.70 -3.74 -16.36
CA GLY A 209 7.98 -3.47 -17.02
C GLY A 209 7.97 -2.28 -17.98
N LEU A 210 6.86 -1.56 -18.12
CA LEU A 210 6.78 -0.39 -19.02
C LEU A 210 7.51 0.84 -18.47
N VAL A 211 7.62 0.96 -17.14
CA VAL A 211 8.36 2.04 -16.48
C VAL A 211 9.62 1.45 -15.87
N MET A 212 10.76 1.78 -16.47
CA MET A 212 12.08 1.43 -15.93
C MET A 212 12.58 2.52 -15.00
N PRO A 213 13.21 2.18 -13.85
CA PRO A 213 13.88 3.15 -13.01
C PRO A 213 15.01 3.85 -13.77
N GLU A 214 15.12 5.15 -13.59
CA GLU A 214 16.28 5.89 -14.10
C GLU A 214 17.55 5.39 -13.39
N LYS A 215 18.61 5.15 -14.18
CA LYS A 215 19.92 4.83 -13.59
C LYS A 215 20.39 6.05 -12.77
N LYS A 216 20.54 5.83 -11.47
CA LYS A 216 21.27 6.78 -10.63
C LYS A 216 22.76 6.70 -10.90
#